data_110fa3007e872fc3bf2c59494537a9aa
#
_entry.id   110fa3007e872fc3bf2c59494537a9aa
#
_cell.length_a   1.000
_cell.length_b   1.000
_cell.length_c   1.000
_cell.angle_alpha   90.00
_cell.angle_beta   90.00
_cell.angle_gamma   90.00
#
_symmetry.space_group_name_H-M   'P 1'
#
loop_
_entity.id
_entity.type
_entity.pdbx_description
1 polymer ?
#
loop_
_entity_poly.entity_id
_entity_poly.type
_entity_poly.pdbx_seq_one_letter_code
_entity_poly.pdbx_strand_id
1 'polypeptide(L)'
;MAERGAARVEDVMGIPVGIDVRDDGVDPAALARAFAHLRWVDATFSPYRADSEVRRLEAGALAPADAHPEVRAVLARCERLRARTRGCFDVRATGALDPSGFVKGWAVEGAAAILAGAGARNLCVHAGGDVRVRGERAPGEPWRVGVQHPTVRDRLAAVLSARDLAVATSGAYERGAHVVDPRTGRPPRGVLSVTVAGPDLGTADAYATAAFAMGLDGPRWTATLGGGYEALTILADGRVLSTRGLAALRAG
;
A
#
# COMPACT_ATOMS: atom_id res chain seq x y z
N MET A 1 29.73 -11.87 18.19
CA MET A 1 28.32 -12.17 17.82
C MET A 1 27.96 -11.17 16.73
N ALA A 2 27.78 -11.61 15.48
CA ALA A 2 27.28 -10.74 14.44
C ALA A 2 25.87 -10.28 14.84
N GLU A 3 25.59 -8.98 14.75
CA GLU A 3 24.23 -8.46 14.93
C GLU A 3 23.31 -9.15 13.91
N ARG A 4 22.36 -9.91 14.40
CA ARG A 4 21.40 -10.63 13.58
C ARG A 4 20.34 -9.64 13.09
N GLY A 5 20.44 -9.27 11.82
CA GLY A 5 19.46 -8.42 11.17
C GLY A 5 19.52 -6.95 11.61
N ALA A 6 18.71 -6.12 10.97
CA ALA A 6 18.57 -4.70 11.32
C ALA A 6 17.09 -4.29 11.25
N ALA A 7 16.59 -3.67 12.31
CA ALA A 7 15.23 -3.14 12.35
C ALA A 7 15.27 -1.65 12.73
N ARG A 8 14.42 -0.85 12.06
CA ARG A 8 14.30 0.59 12.31
C ARG A 8 12.89 1.07 12.02
N VAL A 9 12.41 2.02 12.81
CA VAL A 9 11.14 2.71 12.60
C VAL A 9 11.40 4.20 12.54
N GLU A 10 10.82 4.88 11.56
CA GLU A 10 10.81 6.35 11.46
C GLU A 10 9.40 6.84 11.10
N ASP A 11 9.07 8.06 11.54
CA ASP A 11 7.86 8.74 11.10
C ASP A 11 8.12 9.43 9.75
N VAL A 12 7.47 8.93 8.70
CA VAL A 12 7.55 9.46 7.33
C VAL A 12 6.15 9.46 6.71
N MET A 13 5.82 10.43 5.89
CA MET A 13 4.47 10.58 5.30
C MET A 13 3.36 10.70 6.36
N GLY A 14 3.70 11.20 7.56
CA GLY A 14 2.77 11.35 8.68
C GLY A 14 2.34 10.03 9.34
N ILE A 15 3.06 8.94 9.10
CA ILE A 15 2.80 7.60 9.66
C ILE A 15 4.11 6.93 10.08
N PRO A 16 4.09 6.00 11.06
CA PRO A 16 5.24 5.16 11.35
C PRO A 16 5.51 4.20 10.19
N VAL A 17 6.75 4.21 9.71
CA VAL A 17 7.27 3.29 8.69
C VAL A 17 8.34 2.43 9.32
N GLY A 18 8.15 1.11 9.31
CA GLY A 18 9.11 0.15 9.85
C GLY A 18 9.78 -0.65 8.75
N ILE A 19 11.07 -0.88 8.93
CA ILE A 19 11.90 -1.76 8.10
C ILE A 19 12.51 -2.81 9.03
N ASP A 20 12.38 -4.08 8.64
CA ASP A 20 12.98 -5.23 9.34
C ASP A 20 13.72 -6.09 8.29
N VAL A 21 15.04 -6.19 8.42
CA VAL A 21 15.92 -7.03 7.59
C VAL A 21 16.45 -8.15 8.44
N ARG A 22 16.29 -9.40 8.00
CA ARG A 22 16.67 -10.61 8.75
C ARG A 22 18.02 -11.19 8.34
N ASP A 23 18.55 -10.72 7.20
CA ASP A 23 19.86 -11.15 6.72
C ASP A 23 20.99 -10.51 7.54
N ASP A 24 22.02 -11.29 7.82
CA ASP A 24 23.26 -10.81 8.40
C ASP A 24 24.12 -10.12 7.31
N GLY A 25 24.88 -9.08 7.69
CA GLY A 25 25.86 -8.46 6.82
C GLY A 25 25.31 -7.55 5.72
N VAL A 26 24.03 -7.18 5.76
CA VAL A 26 23.51 -6.13 4.89
C VAL A 26 24.10 -4.78 5.29
N ASP A 27 24.59 -4.03 4.28
CA ASP A 27 25.18 -2.71 4.46
C ASP A 27 24.24 -1.79 5.29
N PRO A 28 24.66 -1.30 6.48
CA PRO A 28 23.84 -0.39 7.28
C PRO A 28 23.43 0.88 6.52
N ALA A 29 24.21 1.32 5.52
CA ALA A 29 23.86 2.44 4.66
C ALA A 29 22.65 2.14 3.77
N ALA A 30 22.29 0.86 3.54
CA ALA A 30 21.09 0.51 2.78
C ALA A 30 19.79 0.93 3.50
N LEU A 31 19.71 0.76 4.83
CA LEU A 31 18.59 1.28 5.61
C LEU A 31 18.49 2.80 5.50
N ALA A 32 19.62 3.50 5.62
CA ALA A 32 19.63 4.96 5.50
C ALA A 32 19.16 5.41 4.10
N ARG A 33 19.57 4.71 3.04
CA ARG A 33 19.11 4.97 1.66
C ARG A 33 17.61 4.69 1.50
N ALA A 34 17.09 3.60 2.08
CA ALA A 34 15.66 3.27 2.03
C ALA A 34 14.81 4.37 2.72
N PHE A 35 15.20 4.83 3.90
CA PHE A 35 14.51 5.94 4.57
C PHE A 35 14.71 7.28 3.85
N ALA A 36 15.86 7.53 3.23
CA ALA A 36 16.07 8.71 2.38
C ALA A 36 15.12 8.72 1.18
N HIS A 37 14.91 7.56 0.53
CA HIS A 37 13.92 7.40 -0.53
C HIS A 37 12.50 7.72 -0.02
N LEU A 38 12.10 7.16 1.12
CA LEU A 38 10.77 7.43 1.70
C LEU A 38 10.56 8.92 1.99
N ARG A 39 11.57 9.61 2.56
CA ARG A 39 11.51 11.06 2.80
C ARG A 39 11.47 11.87 1.50
N TRP A 40 12.20 11.44 0.47
CA TRP A 40 12.12 12.06 -0.85
C TRP A 40 10.72 11.91 -1.46
N VAL A 41 10.10 10.73 -1.34
CA VAL A 41 8.72 10.51 -1.79
C VAL A 41 7.76 11.44 -1.05
N ASP A 42 7.88 11.56 0.27
CA ASP A 42 7.05 12.48 1.07
C ASP A 42 7.23 13.94 0.59
N ALA A 43 8.46 14.40 0.43
CA ALA A 43 8.74 15.76 -0.03
C ALA A 43 8.19 16.03 -1.43
N THR A 44 8.21 15.03 -2.32
CA THR A 44 7.85 15.19 -3.74
C THR A 44 6.36 15.03 -4.00
N PHE A 45 5.71 14.05 -3.33
CA PHE A 45 4.35 13.62 -3.64
C PHE A 45 3.29 14.03 -2.61
N SER A 46 3.67 14.62 -1.47
CA SER A 46 2.70 14.98 -0.43
C SER A 46 1.65 15.96 -0.93
N PRO A 47 0.35 15.67 -0.79
CA PRO A 47 -0.71 16.62 -1.11
C PRO A 47 -0.83 17.75 -0.06
N TYR A 48 -0.11 17.64 1.07
CA TYR A 48 -0.18 18.59 2.19
C TYR A 48 0.97 19.61 2.18
N ARG A 49 2.11 19.27 1.56
CA ARG A 49 3.28 20.14 1.49
C ARG A 49 3.16 21.11 0.31
N ALA A 50 3.18 22.40 0.57
CA ALA A 50 3.04 23.42 -0.48
C ALA A 50 4.19 23.41 -1.52
N ASP A 51 5.38 22.95 -1.09
CA ASP A 51 6.60 22.86 -1.90
C ASP A 51 6.71 21.54 -2.71
N SER A 52 5.81 20.57 -2.50
CA SER A 52 5.82 19.31 -3.25
C SER A 52 5.51 19.53 -4.74
N GLU A 53 6.02 18.65 -5.60
CA GLU A 53 5.70 18.73 -7.04
C GLU A 53 4.22 18.50 -7.33
N VAL A 54 3.57 17.62 -6.58
CA VAL A 54 2.12 17.36 -6.69
C VAL A 54 1.32 18.64 -6.41
N ARG A 55 1.67 19.38 -5.36
CA ARG A 55 1.00 20.66 -5.05
C ARG A 55 1.32 21.75 -6.06
N ARG A 56 2.55 21.81 -6.57
CA ARG A 56 2.96 22.76 -7.61
C ARG A 56 2.27 22.46 -8.94
N LEU A 57 2.12 21.19 -9.31
CA LEU A 57 1.34 20.76 -10.49
C LEU A 57 -0.13 21.16 -10.33
N GLU A 58 -0.72 20.92 -9.17
CA GLU A 58 -2.11 21.28 -8.88
C GLU A 58 -2.35 22.80 -8.96
N ALA A 59 -1.41 23.59 -8.46
CA ALA A 59 -1.46 25.05 -8.50
C ALA A 59 -1.10 25.64 -9.87
N GLY A 60 -0.71 24.83 -10.86
CA GLY A 60 -0.21 25.31 -12.15
C GLY A 60 1.16 25.99 -12.09
N ALA A 61 1.86 25.91 -10.95
CA ALA A 61 3.20 26.47 -10.73
C ALA A 61 4.33 25.58 -11.28
N LEU A 62 4.00 24.37 -11.75
CA LEU A 62 4.90 23.45 -12.42
C LEU A 62 4.16 22.86 -13.62
N ALA A 63 4.74 22.95 -14.81
CA ALA A 63 4.15 22.30 -15.98
C ALA A 63 4.38 20.77 -15.91
N PRO A 64 3.42 19.94 -16.36
CA PRO A 64 3.57 18.48 -16.33
C PRO A 64 4.83 17.96 -17.02
N ALA A 65 5.30 18.62 -18.08
CA ALA A 65 6.50 18.25 -18.81
C ALA A 65 7.79 18.46 -17.98
N ASP A 66 7.77 19.44 -17.07
CA ASP A 66 8.92 19.86 -16.23
C ASP A 66 8.97 19.12 -14.90
N ALA A 67 7.93 18.33 -14.56
CA ALA A 67 7.92 17.53 -13.35
C ALA A 67 8.99 16.43 -13.39
N HIS A 68 9.46 16.03 -12.21
CA HIS A 68 10.42 14.94 -12.08
C HIS A 68 9.95 13.68 -12.86
N PRO A 69 10.86 12.93 -13.53
CA PRO A 69 10.48 11.74 -14.31
C PRO A 69 9.63 10.73 -13.54
N GLU A 70 9.96 10.50 -12.26
CA GLU A 70 9.19 9.60 -11.38
C GLU A 70 7.77 10.12 -11.11
N VAL A 71 7.58 11.44 -10.97
CA VAL A 71 6.24 12.04 -10.80
C VAL A 71 5.39 11.78 -12.04
N ARG A 72 5.96 12.00 -13.24
CA ARG A 72 5.26 11.69 -14.51
C ARG A 72 4.92 10.22 -14.63
N ALA A 73 5.87 9.31 -14.28
CA ALA A 73 5.68 7.87 -14.33
C ALA A 73 4.59 7.40 -13.36
N VAL A 74 4.58 7.91 -12.13
CA VAL A 74 3.57 7.63 -11.10
C VAL A 74 2.19 8.10 -11.57
N LEU A 75 2.05 9.34 -12.03
CA LEU A 75 0.76 9.85 -12.52
C LEU A 75 0.24 9.07 -13.73
N ALA A 76 1.13 8.70 -14.67
CA ALA A 76 0.75 7.82 -15.78
C ALA A 76 0.32 6.42 -15.29
N ARG A 77 0.92 5.88 -14.22
CA ARG A 77 0.48 4.63 -13.61
C ARG A 77 -0.88 4.77 -12.92
N CYS A 78 -1.11 5.87 -12.22
CA CYS A 78 -2.41 6.19 -11.62
C CYS A 78 -3.52 6.27 -12.68
N GLU A 79 -3.26 6.85 -13.86
CA GLU A 79 -4.26 6.90 -14.94
C GLU A 79 -4.57 5.51 -15.51
N ARG A 80 -3.57 4.64 -15.66
CA ARG A 80 -3.82 3.22 -16.03
C ARG A 80 -4.66 2.49 -14.99
N LEU A 81 -4.40 2.73 -13.69
CA LEU A 81 -5.17 2.16 -12.59
C LEU A 81 -6.61 2.71 -12.58
N ARG A 82 -6.79 4.01 -12.85
CA ARG A 82 -8.10 4.62 -13.03
C ARG A 82 -8.92 3.91 -14.12
N ALA A 83 -8.32 3.70 -15.28
CA ALA A 83 -8.97 2.98 -16.38
C ALA A 83 -9.33 1.53 -15.97
N ARG A 84 -8.39 0.81 -15.34
CA ARG A 84 -8.60 -0.58 -14.90
C ARG A 84 -9.68 -0.73 -13.83
N THR A 85 -9.82 0.23 -12.95
CA THR A 85 -10.82 0.26 -11.87
C THR A 85 -12.13 0.92 -12.28
N ARG A 86 -12.29 1.25 -13.58
CA ARG A 86 -13.48 1.95 -14.12
C ARG A 86 -13.76 3.27 -13.41
N GLY A 87 -12.69 4.02 -13.08
CA GLY A 87 -12.75 5.31 -12.42
C GLY A 87 -12.95 5.26 -10.89
N CYS A 88 -13.01 4.08 -10.27
CA CYS A 88 -13.19 3.98 -8.81
C CYS A 88 -11.89 4.23 -8.03
N PHE A 89 -10.72 4.11 -8.66
CA PHE A 89 -9.48 4.74 -8.23
C PHE A 89 -9.28 5.99 -9.08
N ASP A 90 -9.26 7.16 -8.45
CA ASP A 90 -9.01 8.42 -9.14
C ASP A 90 -8.22 9.35 -8.22
N VAL A 91 -7.06 9.81 -8.67
CA VAL A 91 -6.22 10.76 -7.93
C VAL A 91 -6.86 12.15 -7.79
N ARG A 92 -8.00 12.38 -8.42
CA ARG A 92 -8.81 13.61 -8.32
C ARG A 92 -10.20 13.38 -7.71
N ALA A 93 -10.40 12.24 -7.04
CA ALA A 93 -11.69 11.87 -6.44
C ALA A 93 -12.29 12.96 -5.52
N THR A 94 -11.45 13.72 -4.85
CA THR A 94 -11.84 14.82 -3.95
C THR A 94 -11.76 16.21 -4.58
N GLY A 95 -11.46 16.29 -5.89
CA GLY A 95 -11.26 17.53 -6.64
C GLY A 95 -9.81 18.03 -6.68
N ALA A 96 -8.98 17.72 -5.68
CA ALA A 96 -7.54 18.01 -5.67
C ALA A 96 -6.72 16.82 -6.18
N LEU A 97 -5.51 17.11 -6.68
CA LEU A 97 -4.56 16.08 -7.10
C LEU A 97 -3.97 15.39 -5.86
N ASP A 98 -4.37 14.15 -5.60
CA ASP A 98 -3.91 13.33 -4.48
C ASP A 98 -3.61 11.89 -4.92
N PRO A 99 -2.35 11.56 -5.23
CA PRO A 99 -1.96 10.20 -5.63
C PRO A 99 -1.66 9.28 -4.44
N SER A 100 -1.94 9.67 -3.19
CA SER A 100 -1.51 8.93 -1.98
C SER A 100 -2.02 7.50 -1.90
N GLY A 101 -3.19 7.17 -2.47
CA GLY A 101 -3.73 5.81 -2.56
C GLY A 101 -2.96 4.86 -3.51
N PHE A 102 -1.88 5.33 -4.14
CA PHE A 102 -0.91 4.53 -4.88
C PHE A 102 0.51 4.79 -4.37
N VAL A 103 0.83 6.05 -4.08
CA VAL A 103 2.20 6.50 -3.76
C VAL A 103 2.72 5.86 -2.47
N LYS A 104 1.87 5.65 -1.46
CA LYS A 104 2.27 4.99 -0.21
C LYS A 104 2.83 3.58 -0.47
N GLY A 105 2.08 2.75 -1.16
CA GLY A 105 2.52 1.41 -1.53
C GLY A 105 3.73 1.41 -2.47
N TRP A 106 3.77 2.32 -3.43
CA TRP A 106 4.90 2.49 -4.35
C TRP A 106 6.19 2.90 -3.62
N ALA A 107 6.11 3.78 -2.63
CA ALA A 107 7.25 4.18 -1.80
C ALA A 107 7.83 3.01 -1.01
N VAL A 108 6.97 2.19 -0.42
CA VAL A 108 7.36 0.97 0.31
C VAL A 108 8.02 -0.05 -0.62
N GLU A 109 7.49 -0.25 -1.83
CA GLU A 109 8.14 -1.10 -2.85
C GLU A 109 9.53 -0.57 -3.23
N GLY A 110 9.69 0.74 -3.40
CA GLY A 110 10.97 1.38 -3.67
C GLY A 110 11.98 1.15 -2.55
N ALA A 111 11.56 1.32 -1.30
CA ALA A 111 12.40 1.05 -0.12
C ALA A 111 12.81 -0.44 -0.07
N ALA A 112 11.89 -1.36 -0.29
CA ALA A 112 12.16 -2.80 -0.35
C ALA A 112 13.12 -3.17 -1.50
N ALA A 113 12.99 -2.51 -2.66
CA ALA A 113 13.89 -2.71 -3.80
C ALA A 113 15.31 -2.21 -3.52
N ILE A 114 15.48 -1.08 -2.82
CA ILE A 114 16.79 -0.56 -2.39
C ILE A 114 17.49 -1.56 -1.47
N LEU A 115 16.77 -2.12 -0.50
CA LEU A 115 17.30 -3.12 0.42
C LEU A 115 17.68 -4.41 -0.31
N ALA A 116 16.82 -4.90 -1.20
CA ALA A 116 17.09 -6.08 -2.01
C ALA A 116 18.31 -5.88 -2.94
N GLY A 117 18.45 -4.69 -3.54
CA GLY A 117 19.63 -4.30 -4.34
C GLY A 117 20.92 -4.25 -3.52
N ALA A 118 20.84 -4.08 -2.21
CA ALA A 118 21.96 -4.15 -1.27
C ALA A 118 22.21 -5.58 -0.71
N GLY A 119 21.51 -6.59 -1.25
CA GLY A 119 21.71 -7.99 -0.89
C GLY A 119 20.76 -8.54 0.16
N ALA A 120 19.80 -7.74 0.69
CA ALA A 120 18.78 -8.24 1.60
C ALA A 120 17.82 -9.19 0.84
N ARG A 121 17.66 -10.41 1.33
CA ARG A 121 16.75 -11.43 0.79
C ARG A 121 15.50 -11.59 1.65
N ASN A 122 15.65 -11.37 2.95
CA ASN A 122 14.65 -11.61 3.97
C ASN A 122 14.30 -10.28 4.65
N LEU A 123 13.24 -9.63 4.21
CA LEU A 123 12.88 -8.30 4.68
C LEU A 123 11.37 -8.09 4.77
N CYS A 124 10.99 -7.19 5.67
CA CYS A 124 9.65 -6.65 5.79
C CYS A 124 9.74 -5.12 5.83
N VAL A 125 8.98 -4.45 4.98
CA VAL A 125 8.76 -3.00 5.06
C VAL A 125 7.27 -2.76 5.24
N HIS A 126 6.91 -1.97 6.26
CA HIS A 126 5.50 -1.67 6.52
C HIS A 126 5.27 -0.17 6.76
N ALA A 127 4.12 0.34 6.35
CA ALA A 127 3.72 1.73 6.48
C ALA A 127 2.20 1.83 6.68
N GLY A 128 1.76 2.22 7.88
CA GLY A 128 0.35 2.49 8.16
C GLY A 128 -0.61 1.33 7.83
N GLY A 129 -0.21 0.09 8.03
CA GLY A 129 -1.03 -1.09 7.71
C GLY A 129 -0.73 -1.74 6.37
N ASP A 130 -0.03 -1.08 5.45
CA ASP A 130 0.47 -1.69 4.23
C ASP A 130 1.81 -2.37 4.49
N VAL A 131 2.02 -3.54 3.89
CA VAL A 131 3.18 -4.39 4.18
C VAL A 131 3.73 -4.98 2.88
N ARG A 132 5.05 -4.89 2.73
CA ARG A 132 5.80 -5.64 1.72
C ARG A 132 6.75 -6.60 2.41
N VAL A 133 6.62 -7.90 2.14
CA VAL A 133 7.56 -8.92 2.63
C VAL A 133 8.29 -9.59 1.48
N ARG A 134 9.55 -9.97 1.71
CA ARG A 134 10.36 -10.80 0.83
C ARG A 134 11.09 -11.86 1.64
N GLY A 135 11.26 -13.07 1.03
CA GLY A 135 11.95 -14.18 1.64
C GLY A 135 11.26 -14.72 2.90
N GLU A 136 12.02 -15.01 3.93
CA GLU A 136 11.58 -15.71 5.14
C GLU A 136 11.82 -14.86 6.40
N ARG A 137 10.93 -14.99 7.37
CA ARG A 137 11.11 -14.38 8.69
C ARG A 137 12.26 -15.02 9.48
N ALA A 138 12.38 -16.34 9.34
CA ALA A 138 13.45 -17.19 9.85
C ALA A 138 13.60 -18.39 8.89
N PRO A 139 14.69 -19.15 8.94
CA PRO A 139 14.89 -20.30 8.06
C PRO A 139 13.70 -21.27 8.10
N GLY A 140 13.05 -21.47 6.93
CA GLY A 140 11.85 -22.31 6.79
C GLY A 140 10.54 -21.62 7.22
N GLU A 141 10.57 -20.45 7.84
CA GLU A 141 9.39 -19.76 8.34
C GLU A 141 8.98 -18.59 7.42
N PRO A 142 7.83 -18.65 6.75
CA PRO A 142 7.32 -17.53 5.99
C PRO A 142 6.95 -16.34 6.90
N TRP A 143 6.87 -15.16 6.32
CA TRP A 143 6.30 -13.99 7.00
C TRP A 143 4.82 -14.20 7.27
N ARG A 144 4.36 -13.69 8.42
CA ARG A 144 2.95 -13.71 8.82
C ARG A 144 2.45 -12.27 8.90
N VAL A 145 1.53 -11.90 7.99
CA VAL A 145 0.95 -10.55 7.91
C VAL A 145 -0.46 -10.59 8.47
N GLY A 146 -0.68 -9.86 9.57
CA GLY A 146 -2.00 -9.74 10.19
C GLY A 146 -2.88 -8.73 9.44
N VAL A 147 -4.10 -9.13 9.13
CA VAL A 147 -5.16 -8.22 8.66
C VAL A 147 -5.99 -7.81 9.87
N GLN A 148 -5.95 -6.55 10.23
CA GLN A 148 -6.65 -6.02 11.41
C GLN A 148 -8.18 -6.08 11.23
N HIS A 149 -8.89 -6.40 12.32
CA HIS A 149 -10.34 -6.35 12.33
C HIS A 149 -10.80 -4.87 12.34
N PRO A 150 -11.70 -4.43 11.42
CA PRO A 150 -12.00 -3.03 11.23
C PRO A 150 -12.71 -2.33 12.41
N THR A 151 -13.33 -3.08 13.32
CA THR A 151 -14.08 -2.53 14.45
C THR A 151 -13.57 -2.98 15.82
N VAL A 152 -12.66 -3.96 15.87
CA VAL A 152 -12.10 -4.48 17.12
C VAL A 152 -10.56 -4.41 17.03
N ARG A 153 -9.96 -3.40 17.67
CA ARG A 153 -8.54 -3.06 17.51
C ARG A 153 -7.57 -4.20 17.82
N ASP A 154 -7.86 -5.00 18.82
CA ASP A 154 -6.98 -6.08 19.30
C ASP A 154 -7.27 -7.43 18.63
N ARG A 155 -8.05 -7.43 17.53
CA ARG A 155 -8.43 -8.65 16.83
C ARG A 155 -7.93 -8.63 15.39
N LEU A 156 -7.43 -9.77 14.93
CA LEU A 156 -7.15 -10.00 13.52
C LEU A 156 -8.35 -10.66 12.85
N ALA A 157 -8.69 -10.16 11.66
CA ALA A 157 -9.69 -10.77 10.79
C ALA A 157 -9.12 -11.95 10.00
N ALA A 158 -7.82 -11.89 9.67
CA ALA A 158 -7.08 -12.95 9.01
C ALA A 158 -5.58 -12.82 9.32
N VAL A 159 -4.83 -13.90 9.12
CA VAL A 159 -3.37 -13.89 9.05
C VAL A 159 -2.99 -14.48 7.70
N LEU A 160 -2.21 -13.74 6.91
CA LEU A 160 -1.66 -14.19 5.65
C LEU A 160 -0.22 -14.65 5.86
N SER A 161 0.16 -15.74 5.22
CA SER A 161 1.50 -16.34 5.30
C SER A 161 2.11 -16.42 3.92
N ALA A 162 3.25 -15.78 3.73
CA ALA A 162 3.92 -15.77 2.43
C ALA A 162 5.42 -15.44 2.55
N ARG A 163 6.15 -15.76 1.48
CA ARG A 163 7.57 -15.39 1.33
C ARG A 163 7.76 -14.12 0.53
N ASP A 164 6.97 -13.93 -0.52
CA ASP A 164 6.99 -12.74 -1.37
C ASP A 164 5.57 -12.23 -1.55
N LEU A 165 5.18 -11.22 -0.77
CA LEU A 165 3.83 -10.71 -0.76
C LEU A 165 3.79 -9.21 -0.45
N ALA A 166 2.92 -8.50 -1.14
CA ALA A 166 2.45 -7.18 -0.80
C ALA A 166 1.01 -7.28 -0.26
N VAL A 167 0.71 -6.56 0.81
CA VAL A 167 -0.64 -6.52 1.42
C VAL A 167 -0.98 -5.07 1.71
N ALA A 168 -2.08 -4.59 1.17
CA ALA A 168 -2.62 -3.25 1.44
C ALA A 168 -4.07 -3.33 1.92
N THR A 169 -4.45 -2.44 2.82
CA THR A 169 -5.82 -2.38 3.34
C THR A 169 -6.36 -0.96 3.24
N SER A 170 -7.59 -0.82 2.75
CA SER A 170 -8.37 0.41 2.82
C SER A 170 -9.60 0.18 3.70
N GLY A 171 -9.86 1.12 4.60
CA GLY A 171 -10.99 1.02 5.53
C GLY A 171 -11.35 2.37 6.15
N ALA A 172 -12.58 2.47 6.65
CA ALA A 172 -13.08 3.70 7.27
C ALA A 172 -12.39 4.07 8.59
N TYR A 173 -11.70 3.11 9.21
CA TYR A 173 -11.06 3.27 10.52
C TYR A 173 -9.64 3.89 10.47
N GLU A 174 -8.99 3.92 9.29
CA GLU A 174 -7.60 4.40 9.18
C GLU A 174 -7.48 5.93 9.26
N ARG A 175 -8.27 6.66 8.49
CA ARG A 175 -8.24 8.14 8.41
C ARG A 175 -9.62 8.76 8.34
N GLY A 176 -10.68 8.09 8.84
CA GLY A 176 -12.06 8.54 8.70
C GLY A 176 -12.58 8.41 7.26
N ALA A 177 -13.56 9.23 6.87
CA ALA A 177 -14.25 9.17 5.57
C ALA A 177 -13.42 9.84 4.43
N HIS A 178 -12.12 9.55 4.33
CA HIS A 178 -11.23 10.15 3.32
C HIS A 178 -11.38 9.52 1.93
N VAL A 179 -11.87 8.28 1.84
CA VAL A 179 -12.15 7.62 0.56
C VAL A 179 -13.59 7.93 0.14
N VAL A 180 -13.74 8.48 -1.05
CA VAL A 180 -15.03 8.70 -1.68
C VAL A 180 -15.14 7.84 -2.95
N ASP A 181 -16.35 7.46 -3.33
CA ASP A 181 -16.62 6.91 -4.66
C ASP A 181 -16.55 8.06 -5.68
N PRO A 182 -15.55 8.09 -6.58
CA PRO A 182 -15.38 9.20 -7.52
C PRO A 182 -16.58 9.39 -8.46
N ARG A 183 -17.40 8.34 -8.65
CA ARG A 183 -18.59 8.38 -9.51
C ARG A 183 -19.74 9.14 -8.87
N THR A 184 -19.78 9.21 -7.54
CA THR A 184 -20.90 9.80 -6.78
C THR A 184 -20.48 10.96 -5.87
N GLY A 185 -19.16 11.12 -5.62
CA GLY A 185 -18.61 12.07 -4.66
C GLY A 185 -18.97 11.76 -3.20
N ARG A 186 -19.47 10.55 -2.89
CA ARG A 186 -19.93 10.16 -1.55
C ARG A 186 -19.07 9.07 -0.95
N PRO A 187 -18.96 9.00 0.39
CA PRO A 187 -18.32 7.87 1.06
C PRO A 187 -18.99 6.54 0.69
N PRO A 188 -18.23 5.45 0.52
CA PRO A 188 -18.77 4.12 0.25
C PRO A 188 -19.64 3.64 1.41
N ARG A 189 -20.61 2.77 1.11
CA ARG A 189 -21.53 2.21 2.10
C ARG A 189 -21.50 0.69 2.07
N GLY A 190 -21.80 0.08 3.22
CA GLY A 190 -21.95 -1.37 3.35
C GLY A 190 -20.64 -2.15 3.42
N VAL A 191 -19.48 -1.48 3.38
CA VAL A 191 -18.14 -2.06 3.50
C VAL A 191 -17.38 -1.40 4.64
N LEU A 192 -16.68 -2.21 5.44
CA LEU A 192 -15.83 -1.74 6.56
C LEU A 192 -14.36 -1.67 6.15
N SER A 193 -13.87 -2.69 5.44
CA SER A 193 -12.50 -2.73 4.93
C SER A 193 -12.37 -3.64 3.72
N VAL A 194 -11.39 -3.33 2.88
CA VAL A 194 -10.92 -4.20 1.80
C VAL A 194 -9.41 -4.33 1.93
N THR A 195 -8.95 -5.57 2.03
CA THR A 195 -7.52 -5.92 1.97
C THR A 195 -7.23 -6.55 0.62
N VAL A 196 -6.19 -6.10 -0.06
CA VAL A 196 -5.70 -6.71 -1.30
C VAL A 196 -4.28 -7.21 -1.06
N ALA A 197 -4.04 -8.47 -1.42
CA ALA A 197 -2.74 -9.11 -1.38
C ALA A 197 -2.28 -9.42 -2.82
N GLY A 198 -0.99 -9.24 -3.12
CA GLY A 198 -0.49 -9.47 -4.48
C GLY A 198 1.01 -9.20 -4.65
N PRO A 199 1.51 -9.16 -5.89
CA PRO A 199 2.93 -9.05 -6.17
C PRO A 199 3.53 -7.64 -6.04
N ASP A 200 2.72 -6.56 -6.11
CA ASP A 200 3.16 -5.15 -6.09
C ASP A 200 2.29 -4.32 -5.16
N LEU A 201 2.91 -3.67 -4.19
CA LEU A 201 2.17 -2.96 -3.12
C LEU A 201 1.46 -1.70 -3.61
N GLY A 202 2.05 -0.94 -4.52
CA GLY A 202 1.38 0.24 -5.07
C GLY A 202 0.08 -0.12 -5.80
N THR A 203 0.09 -1.21 -6.58
CA THR A 203 -1.11 -1.72 -7.24
C THR A 203 -2.11 -2.29 -6.24
N ALA A 204 -1.65 -3.00 -5.20
CA ALA A 204 -2.51 -3.54 -4.16
C ALA A 204 -3.22 -2.42 -3.38
N ASP A 205 -2.52 -1.32 -3.03
CA ASP A 205 -3.05 -0.14 -2.35
C ASP A 205 -4.13 0.54 -3.23
N ALA A 206 -3.83 0.79 -4.51
CA ALA A 206 -4.81 1.35 -5.45
C ALA A 206 -6.04 0.44 -5.65
N TYR A 207 -5.85 -0.87 -5.68
CA TYR A 207 -6.96 -1.81 -5.80
C TYR A 207 -7.80 -1.90 -4.53
N ALA A 208 -7.17 -1.86 -3.35
CA ALA A 208 -7.88 -1.80 -2.07
C ALA A 208 -8.71 -0.52 -1.98
N THR A 209 -8.13 0.63 -2.34
CA THR A 209 -8.82 1.93 -2.39
C THR A 209 -10.01 1.89 -3.37
N ALA A 210 -9.81 1.39 -4.59
CA ALA A 210 -10.88 1.28 -5.59
C ALA A 210 -12.02 0.36 -5.13
N ALA A 211 -11.68 -0.83 -4.63
CA ALA A 211 -12.68 -1.81 -4.19
C ALA A 211 -13.46 -1.30 -2.98
N PHE A 212 -12.79 -0.58 -2.06
CA PHE A 212 -13.44 0.07 -0.93
C PHE A 212 -14.39 1.18 -1.42
N ALA A 213 -13.96 2.03 -2.36
CA ALA A 213 -14.78 3.08 -2.97
C ALA A 213 -16.02 2.52 -3.68
N MET A 214 -15.94 1.31 -4.27
CA MET A 214 -17.08 0.61 -4.90
C MET A 214 -18.15 0.15 -3.88
N GLY A 215 -17.85 0.14 -2.58
CA GLY A 215 -18.79 -0.34 -1.55
C GLY A 215 -19.19 -1.81 -1.80
N LEU A 216 -20.49 -2.10 -1.82
CA LEU A 216 -21.01 -3.47 -2.00
C LEU A 216 -20.67 -4.09 -3.37
N ASP A 217 -20.31 -3.30 -4.38
CA ASP A 217 -19.85 -3.82 -5.68
C ASP A 217 -18.36 -4.26 -5.66
N GLY A 218 -17.61 -3.84 -4.65
CA GLY A 218 -16.18 -4.14 -4.49
C GLY A 218 -15.87 -5.63 -4.56
N PRO A 219 -16.54 -6.52 -3.81
CA PRO A 219 -16.29 -7.96 -3.85
C PRO A 219 -16.49 -8.58 -5.23
N ARG A 220 -17.49 -8.11 -5.99
CA ARG A 220 -17.73 -8.57 -7.37
C ARG A 220 -16.59 -8.16 -8.30
N TRP A 221 -16.08 -6.94 -8.13
CA TRP A 221 -14.97 -6.45 -8.92
C TRP A 221 -13.67 -7.16 -8.53
N THR A 222 -13.37 -7.33 -7.23
CA THR A 222 -12.16 -8.03 -6.79
C THR A 222 -12.12 -9.50 -7.23
N ALA A 223 -13.28 -10.15 -7.40
CA ALA A 223 -13.36 -11.49 -7.97
C ALA A 223 -12.87 -11.58 -9.43
N THR A 224 -12.74 -10.44 -10.13
CA THR A 224 -12.19 -10.34 -11.50
C THR A 224 -10.70 -10.00 -11.56
N LEU A 225 -10.06 -9.82 -10.42
CA LEU A 225 -8.62 -9.57 -10.36
C LEU A 225 -7.86 -10.77 -10.92
N GLY A 226 -6.76 -10.46 -11.58
CA GLY A 226 -5.81 -11.45 -12.09
C GLY A 226 -4.39 -11.02 -11.69
N GLY A 227 -3.36 -11.66 -12.27
CA GLY A 227 -1.96 -11.29 -12.04
C GLY A 227 -1.49 -11.55 -10.59
N GLY A 228 -2.10 -12.53 -9.89
CA GLY A 228 -1.72 -12.91 -8.53
C GLY A 228 -2.30 -12.01 -7.43
N TYR A 229 -3.28 -11.14 -7.74
CA TYR A 229 -3.98 -10.35 -6.74
C TYR A 229 -5.19 -11.08 -6.18
N GLU A 230 -5.27 -11.13 -4.86
CA GLU A 230 -6.37 -11.71 -4.08
C GLU A 230 -6.91 -10.66 -3.10
N ALA A 231 -8.16 -10.81 -2.67
CA ALA A 231 -8.80 -9.83 -1.81
C ALA A 231 -9.62 -10.45 -0.67
N LEU A 232 -9.67 -9.73 0.44
CA LEU A 232 -10.56 -9.94 1.59
C LEU A 232 -11.41 -8.70 1.78
N THR A 233 -12.72 -8.83 1.79
CA THR A 233 -13.65 -7.73 2.08
C THR A 233 -14.44 -8.04 3.34
N ILE A 234 -14.51 -7.09 4.26
CA ILE A 234 -15.37 -7.15 5.46
C ILE A 234 -16.51 -6.17 5.28
N LEU A 235 -17.73 -6.70 5.28
CA LEU A 235 -18.96 -5.92 5.11
C LEU A 235 -19.47 -5.37 6.44
N ALA A 236 -20.32 -4.34 6.37
CA ALA A 236 -20.90 -3.70 7.54
C ALA A 236 -21.86 -4.62 8.35
N ASP A 237 -22.40 -5.67 7.71
CA ASP A 237 -23.22 -6.69 8.35
C ASP A 237 -22.39 -7.84 8.98
N GLY A 238 -21.05 -7.73 8.96
CA GLY A 238 -20.12 -8.71 9.54
C GLY A 238 -19.74 -9.86 8.60
N ARG A 239 -20.32 -9.96 7.41
CA ARG A 239 -19.89 -10.98 6.44
C ARG A 239 -18.47 -10.69 5.95
N VAL A 240 -17.70 -11.78 5.80
CA VAL A 240 -16.34 -11.75 5.28
C VAL A 240 -16.34 -12.48 3.93
N LEU A 241 -15.99 -11.76 2.87
CA LEU A 241 -15.91 -12.26 1.51
C LEU A 241 -14.45 -12.29 1.07
N SER A 242 -14.03 -13.35 0.37
CA SER A 242 -12.67 -13.44 -0.16
C SER A 242 -12.67 -14.03 -1.57
N THR A 243 -11.66 -13.68 -2.34
CA THR A 243 -11.35 -14.32 -3.61
C THR A 243 -10.80 -15.74 -3.38
N ARG A 244 -10.85 -16.59 -4.41
CA ARG A 244 -10.54 -18.02 -4.27
C ARG A 244 -9.11 -18.30 -3.83
N GLY A 245 -8.14 -17.57 -4.41
CA GLY A 245 -6.72 -17.80 -4.14
C GLY A 245 -6.28 -17.30 -2.76
N LEU A 246 -7.07 -16.46 -2.09
CA LEU A 246 -6.71 -15.98 -0.76
C LEU A 246 -6.58 -17.13 0.27
N ALA A 247 -7.33 -18.21 0.08
CA ALA A 247 -7.26 -19.38 0.97
C ALA A 247 -5.84 -19.99 1.02
N ALA A 248 -5.12 -19.97 -0.11
CA ALA A 248 -3.75 -20.48 -0.18
C ALA A 248 -2.72 -19.57 0.56
N LEU A 249 -3.09 -18.32 0.83
CA LEU A 249 -2.27 -17.35 1.57
C LEU A 249 -2.59 -17.34 3.06
N ARG A 250 -3.67 -17.99 3.53
CA ARG A 250 -4.01 -18.00 4.95
C ARG A 250 -3.03 -18.88 5.74
N ALA A 251 -2.52 -18.32 6.85
CA ALA A 251 -1.82 -19.12 7.84
C ALA A 251 -2.80 -20.11 8.48
N GLY A 252 -2.41 -21.38 8.56
CA GLY A 252 -3.15 -22.40 9.29
C GLY A 252 -3.20 -22.12 10.80
#